data_254085848c5cf01b334f8c95f37f0cc3
#
_entry.id   254085848c5cf01b334f8c95f37f0cc3
#
_cell.length_a   1.000
_cell.length_b   1.000
_cell.length_c   1.000
_cell.angle_alpha   90.00
_cell.angle_beta   90.00
_cell.angle_gamma   90.00
#
_symmetry.space_group_name_H-M   'P 1'
#
loop_
_entity.id
_entity.type
_entity.pdbx_description
1 polymer ?
#
loop_
_entity_poly.entity_id
_entity_poly.type
_entity_poly.pdbx_seq_one_letter_code
_entity_poly.pdbx_strand_id
1 'polypeptide(L)'
;NSSINSSFLAYLQTIELWGRSSNLMVELPYAWGHTKGFLAGEPARRDFAAFGDLGFTMTVNLLGAPSMTLEDFLELRANPHPIIGASLKVVAPTGNYDEDRLINVGANRWAARAQLGSIIPLKPTWLLELSASAWFFGDDDDFLPGKRVQNPIFAGQFNIIKRFRPGFWGSLDFSFFGGGRQTIGGGALSDTQRNLKVGGTLVIPFKRRHAIKIGYANGVVTRYGSDFDQFLLTYQVLLN
;
A
#
# COMPACT_ATOMS: atom_id res chain seq x y z
N ASN A 1 17.48 0.28 15.95
CA ASN A 1 17.66 0.72 14.55
C ASN A 1 17.42 -0.45 13.61
N SER A 2 16.64 -0.23 12.56
CA SER A 2 16.35 -1.24 11.55
C SER A 2 16.73 -0.73 10.16
N SER A 3 17.26 -1.61 9.33
CA SER A 3 17.41 -1.39 7.89
C SER A 3 16.69 -2.52 7.19
N ILE A 4 15.61 -2.19 6.53
CA ILE A 4 14.73 -3.15 5.86
C ILE A 4 14.66 -2.79 4.39
N ASN A 5 14.98 -3.75 3.54
CA ASN A 5 14.74 -3.69 2.11
C ASN A 5 13.58 -4.62 1.79
N SER A 6 12.79 -4.25 0.83
CA SER A 6 11.73 -5.11 0.33
C SER A 6 11.64 -5.02 -1.19
N SER A 7 11.30 -6.11 -1.81
CA SER A 7 10.85 -6.18 -3.19
C SER A 7 9.48 -6.82 -3.24
N PHE A 8 8.72 -6.54 -4.27
CA PHE A 8 7.47 -7.23 -4.50
C PHE A 8 7.30 -7.49 -5.99
N LEU A 9 6.76 -8.66 -6.29
CA LEU A 9 6.25 -8.99 -7.60
C LEU A 9 4.75 -8.74 -7.58
N ALA A 10 4.24 -7.93 -8.50
CA ALA A 10 2.81 -7.69 -8.63
C ALA A 10 2.35 -7.99 -10.07
N TYR A 11 1.21 -8.67 -10.17
CA TYR A 11 0.49 -8.87 -11.42
C TYR A 11 -0.85 -8.19 -11.32
N LEU A 12 -1.17 -7.34 -12.29
CA LEU A 12 -2.44 -6.64 -12.38
C LEU A 12 -3.12 -6.98 -13.69
N GLN A 13 -4.38 -7.40 -13.61
CA GLN A 13 -5.25 -7.70 -14.74
C GLN A 13 -6.45 -6.76 -14.72
N THR A 14 -6.64 -6.02 -15.80
CA THR A 14 -7.89 -5.27 -16.01
C THR A 14 -8.97 -6.24 -16.50
N ILE A 15 -10.14 -6.15 -15.91
CA ILE A 15 -11.31 -6.97 -16.20
C ILE A 15 -12.55 -6.08 -16.31
N GLU A 16 -13.58 -6.61 -16.93
CA GLU A 16 -14.93 -6.05 -16.83
C GLU A 16 -15.67 -6.74 -15.69
N LEU A 17 -16.30 -5.93 -14.83
CA LEU A 17 -17.18 -6.41 -13.79
C LEU A 17 -18.44 -5.53 -13.74
N TRP A 18 -19.61 -6.11 -13.96
CA TRP A 18 -20.89 -5.40 -14.00
C TRP A 18 -20.93 -4.21 -14.97
N GLY A 19 -20.31 -4.36 -16.14
CA GLY A 19 -20.21 -3.28 -17.14
C GLY A 19 -19.24 -2.15 -16.74
N ARG A 20 -18.36 -2.37 -15.76
CA ARG A 20 -17.43 -1.39 -15.23
C ARG A 20 -15.98 -1.85 -15.41
N SER A 21 -15.10 -0.89 -15.69
CA SER A 21 -13.67 -1.14 -15.67
C SER A 21 -13.21 -1.48 -14.25
N SER A 22 -12.57 -2.62 -14.10
CA SER A 22 -12.17 -3.18 -12.82
C SER A 22 -10.77 -3.78 -12.92
N ASN A 23 -10.10 -3.96 -11.79
CA ASN A 23 -8.76 -4.53 -11.74
C ASN A 23 -8.67 -5.62 -10.65
N LEU A 24 -7.98 -6.71 -11.00
CA LEU A 24 -7.51 -7.70 -10.05
C LEU A 24 -5.99 -7.58 -9.95
N MET A 25 -5.46 -7.57 -8.74
CA MET A 25 -4.02 -7.54 -8.50
C MET A 25 -3.63 -8.59 -7.47
N VAL A 26 -2.52 -9.28 -7.75
CA VAL A 26 -1.87 -10.21 -6.82
C VAL A 26 -0.48 -9.68 -6.55
N GLU A 27 -0.07 -9.68 -5.27
CA GLU A 27 1.22 -9.17 -4.83
C GLU A 27 1.92 -10.22 -3.97
N LEU A 28 3.21 -10.46 -4.26
CA LEU A 28 4.09 -11.32 -3.48
C LEU A 28 5.28 -10.49 -2.98
N PRO A 29 5.32 -10.11 -1.70
CA PRO A 29 6.44 -9.39 -1.14
C PRO A 29 7.58 -10.33 -0.71
N TYR A 30 8.80 -9.83 -0.79
CA TYR A 30 10.00 -10.44 -0.23
C TYR A 30 10.79 -9.36 0.51
N ALA A 31 11.15 -9.60 1.76
CA ALA A 31 11.86 -8.63 2.58
C ALA A 31 13.17 -9.21 3.11
N TRP A 32 14.20 -8.37 3.18
CA TRP A 32 15.50 -8.70 3.77
C TRP A 32 16.09 -7.51 4.48
N GLY A 33 16.90 -7.79 5.48
CA GLY A 33 17.53 -6.73 6.26
C GLY A 33 17.90 -7.17 7.65
N HIS A 34 18.04 -6.19 8.53
CA HIS A 34 18.34 -6.46 9.93
C HIS A 34 17.64 -5.48 10.85
N THR A 35 17.36 -5.96 12.05
CA THR A 35 16.88 -5.16 13.18
C THR A 35 17.87 -5.31 14.35
N LYS A 36 18.17 -4.19 15.01
CA LYS A 36 18.98 -4.14 16.24
C LYS A 36 18.14 -3.51 17.36
N GLY A 37 18.21 -4.09 18.54
CA GLY A 37 17.51 -3.63 19.72
C GLY A 37 18.09 -4.22 20.99
N PHE A 38 17.31 -4.21 22.05
CA PHE A 38 17.64 -4.86 23.31
C PHE A 38 16.60 -5.93 23.61
N LEU A 39 17.03 -7.10 24.01
CA LEU A 39 16.20 -8.19 24.49
C LEU A 39 16.62 -8.50 25.92
N ALA A 40 15.72 -8.35 26.89
CA ALA A 40 16.00 -8.51 28.33
C ALA A 40 17.21 -7.67 28.82
N GLY A 41 17.43 -6.49 28.24
CA GLY A 41 18.55 -5.60 28.60
C GLY A 41 19.84 -5.83 27.83
N GLU A 42 19.96 -6.94 27.08
CA GLU A 42 21.14 -7.27 26.28
C GLU A 42 20.98 -6.84 24.82
N PRO A 43 22.03 -6.35 24.15
CA PRO A 43 21.99 -6.01 22.73
C PRO A 43 21.63 -7.24 21.90
N ALA A 44 20.64 -7.11 21.07
CA ALA A 44 20.20 -8.16 20.16
C ALA A 44 20.17 -7.68 18.71
N ARG A 45 20.57 -8.55 17.80
CA ARG A 45 20.47 -8.34 16.35
C ARG A 45 19.76 -9.51 15.70
N ARG A 46 18.88 -9.21 14.76
CA ARG A 46 18.30 -10.21 13.88
C ARG A 46 18.47 -9.79 12.42
N ASP A 47 19.07 -10.67 11.64
CA ASP A 47 19.07 -10.63 10.19
C ASP A 47 17.94 -11.53 9.69
N PHE A 48 17.27 -11.12 8.61
CA PHE A 48 16.18 -11.88 8.00
C PHE A 48 16.15 -11.70 6.48
N ALA A 49 15.67 -12.72 5.79
CA ALA A 49 15.39 -12.72 4.35
C ALA A 49 14.30 -13.76 4.10
N ALA A 50 13.09 -13.31 3.74
CA ALA A 50 11.93 -14.19 3.62
C ALA A 50 10.82 -13.61 2.75
N PHE A 51 9.92 -14.48 2.27
CA PHE A 51 8.66 -14.06 1.66
C PHE A 51 7.68 -13.58 2.73
N GLY A 52 6.97 -12.50 2.40
CA GLY A 52 5.84 -12.01 3.17
C GLY A 52 4.51 -12.61 2.71
N ASP A 53 3.45 -12.08 3.25
CA ASP A 53 2.10 -12.56 3.01
C ASP A 53 1.59 -12.16 1.61
N LEU A 54 0.92 -13.09 0.93
CA LEU A 54 0.27 -12.84 -0.36
C LEU A 54 -0.87 -11.83 -0.21
N GLY A 55 -0.87 -10.83 -1.08
CA GLY A 55 -1.93 -9.83 -1.18
C GLY A 55 -2.78 -10.01 -2.44
N PHE A 56 -4.10 -9.90 -2.28
CA PHE A 56 -5.08 -9.90 -3.36
C PHE A 56 -5.88 -8.61 -3.29
N THR A 57 -5.93 -7.87 -4.38
CA THR A 57 -6.70 -6.61 -4.44
C THR A 57 -7.68 -6.66 -5.60
N MET A 58 -8.94 -6.36 -5.32
CA MET A 58 -9.97 -6.12 -6.31
C MET A 58 -10.37 -4.64 -6.25
N THR A 59 -10.37 -3.98 -7.39
CA THR A 59 -10.82 -2.59 -7.53
C THR A 59 -11.91 -2.51 -8.57
N VAL A 60 -12.99 -1.78 -8.26
CA VAL A 60 -14.11 -1.54 -9.17
C VAL A 60 -14.33 -0.04 -9.29
N ASN A 61 -14.37 0.47 -10.51
CA ASN A 61 -14.80 1.85 -10.76
C ASN A 61 -16.31 1.94 -10.70
N LEU A 62 -16.83 2.54 -9.65
CA LEU A 62 -18.28 2.63 -9.39
C LEU A 62 -18.96 3.67 -10.27
N LEU A 63 -18.27 4.80 -10.53
CA LEU A 63 -18.76 5.90 -11.35
C LEU A 63 -17.64 6.43 -12.24
N GLY A 64 -17.97 6.95 -13.43
CA GLY A 64 -17.05 7.65 -14.30
C GLY A 64 -16.09 6.77 -15.12
N ALA A 65 -16.15 5.46 -15.02
CA ALA A 65 -15.34 4.56 -15.82
C ALA A 65 -16.10 3.25 -16.09
N PRO A 66 -16.97 3.23 -17.09
CA PRO A 66 -17.57 1.99 -17.59
C PRO A 66 -16.48 1.06 -18.14
N SER A 67 -16.84 -0.16 -18.54
CA SER A 67 -15.96 -0.98 -19.36
C SER A 67 -15.65 -0.23 -20.65
N MET A 68 -14.38 -0.14 -21.00
CA MET A 68 -13.88 0.74 -22.06
C MET A 68 -12.99 -0.03 -23.03
N THR A 69 -13.10 0.32 -24.30
CA THR A 69 -12.11 0.01 -25.32
C THR A 69 -10.85 0.87 -25.10
N LEU A 70 -9.78 0.59 -25.84
CA LEU A 70 -8.60 1.44 -25.84
C LEU A 70 -8.90 2.86 -26.33
N GLU A 71 -9.81 3.01 -27.29
CA GLU A 71 -10.24 4.30 -27.84
C GLU A 71 -10.96 5.14 -26.78
N ASP A 72 -11.95 4.55 -26.08
CA ASP A 72 -12.66 5.19 -24.98
C ASP A 72 -11.70 5.62 -23.85
N PHE A 73 -10.71 4.80 -23.56
CA PHE A 73 -9.68 5.13 -22.57
C PHE A 73 -8.82 6.32 -23.00
N LEU A 74 -8.47 6.41 -24.28
CA LEU A 74 -7.71 7.55 -24.80
C LEU A 74 -8.56 8.82 -24.79
N GLU A 75 -9.85 8.72 -25.07
CA GLU A 75 -10.78 9.84 -24.96
C GLU A 75 -10.94 10.30 -23.51
N LEU A 76 -11.15 9.39 -22.57
CA LEU A 76 -11.17 9.70 -21.13
C LEU A 76 -9.89 10.40 -20.67
N ARG A 77 -8.75 10.04 -21.24
CA ARG A 77 -7.49 10.72 -20.94
C ARG A 77 -7.38 12.12 -21.52
N ALA A 78 -7.96 12.34 -22.69
CA ALA A 78 -8.00 13.66 -23.35
C ALA A 78 -9.02 14.58 -22.66
N ASN A 79 -10.17 14.05 -22.33
CA ASN A 79 -11.31 14.75 -21.71
C ASN A 79 -11.65 14.11 -20.36
N PRO A 80 -10.80 14.28 -19.34
CA PRO A 80 -10.97 13.61 -18.07
C PRO A 80 -12.19 14.15 -17.31
N HIS A 81 -12.95 13.25 -16.72
CA HIS A 81 -14.05 13.55 -15.81
C HIS A 81 -13.86 12.79 -14.48
N PRO A 82 -14.61 13.13 -13.42
CA PRO A 82 -14.48 12.46 -12.14
C PRO A 82 -14.75 10.96 -12.20
N ILE A 83 -13.87 10.18 -11.54
CA ILE A 83 -14.02 8.74 -11.37
C ILE A 83 -14.12 8.45 -9.89
N ILE A 84 -15.04 7.60 -9.48
CA ILE A 84 -15.13 7.09 -8.10
C ILE A 84 -15.02 5.58 -8.15
N GLY A 85 -14.15 5.03 -7.32
CA GLY A 85 -13.93 3.60 -7.24
C GLY A 85 -13.88 3.10 -5.80
N ALA A 86 -14.07 1.80 -5.65
CA ALA A 86 -13.91 1.08 -4.40
C ALA A 86 -12.91 -0.06 -4.60
N SER A 87 -12.15 -0.39 -3.55
CA SER A 87 -11.29 -1.56 -3.56
C SER A 87 -11.36 -2.32 -2.25
N LEU A 88 -11.17 -3.63 -2.37
CA LEU A 88 -10.96 -4.54 -1.26
C LEU A 88 -9.62 -5.24 -1.47
N LYS A 89 -8.71 -5.08 -0.51
CA LYS A 89 -7.47 -5.86 -0.43
C LYS A 89 -7.61 -6.88 0.68
N VAL A 90 -7.21 -8.12 0.41
CA VAL A 90 -7.09 -9.19 1.40
C VAL A 90 -5.65 -9.66 1.42
N VAL A 91 -5.08 -9.82 2.59
CA VAL A 91 -3.74 -10.35 2.81
C VAL A 91 -3.87 -11.66 3.57
N ALA A 92 -3.38 -12.74 2.96
CA ALA A 92 -3.45 -14.09 3.52
C ALA A 92 -2.16 -14.38 4.30
N PRO A 93 -2.23 -15.09 5.46
CA PRO A 93 -1.07 -15.42 6.28
C PRO A 93 -0.25 -16.56 5.65
N THR A 94 0.44 -16.28 4.57
CA THR A 94 1.22 -17.25 3.77
C THR A 94 2.72 -17.00 3.84
N GLY A 95 3.14 -15.91 4.46
CA GLY A 95 4.53 -15.51 4.59
C GLY A 95 5.27 -16.31 5.66
N ASN A 96 6.58 -16.13 5.70
CA ASN A 96 7.42 -16.77 6.71
C ASN A 96 7.12 -16.20 8.10
N TYR A 97 6.70 -17.06 8.99
CA TYR A 97 6.44 -16.77 10.40
C TYR A 97 7.13 -17.78 11.30
N ASP A 98 7.70 -17.30 12.38
CA ASP A 98 8.41 -18.07 13.41
C ASP A 98 7.83 -17.63 14.77
N GLU A 99 7.07 -18.49 15.42
CA GLU A 99 6.35 -18.18 16.67
C GLU A 99 7.28 -17.87 17.86
N ASP A 100 8.50 -18.38 17.82
CA ASP A 100 9.51 -18.09 18.82
C ASP A 100 10.18 -16.71 18.66
N ARG A 101 9.70 -15.88 17.72
CA ARG A 101 10.32 -14.62 17.38
C ARG A 101 9.36 -13.43 17.32
N LEU A 102 9.79 -12.32 17.90
CA LEU A 102 9.02 -11.06 17.90
C LEU A 102 8.96 -10.38 16.53
N ILE A 103 9.93 -10.63 15.65
CA ILE A 103 10.03 -9.95 14.34
C ILE A 103 9.95 -10.99 13.25
N ASN A 104 8.88 -10.91 12.49
CA ASN A 104 8.57 -11.79 11.38
C ASN A 104 8.28 -11.00 10.09
N VAL A 105 8.50 -11.62 8.93
CA VAL A 105 8.14 -11.05 7.63
C VAL A 105 6.66 -11.31 7.32
N GLY A 106 6.16 -12.52 7.58
CA GLY A 106 4.75 -12.85 7.58
C GLY A 106 4.06 -12.37 8.86
N ALA A 107 2.78 -12.06 8.80
CA ALA A 107 2.01 -11.53 9.93
C ALA A 107 1.23 -12.60 10.72
N ASN A 108 1.18 -13.84 10.22
CA ASN A 108 0.44 -14.98 10.78
C ASN A 108 -1.06 -14.71 11.05
N ARG A 109 -1.64 -13.76 10.36
CA ARG A 109 -3.05 -13.41 10.48
C ARG A 109 -3.60 -12.83 9.20
N TRP A 110 -4.86 -13.03 8.96
CA TRP A 110 -5.57 -12.35 7.88
C TRP A 110 -5.61 -10.84 8.12
N ALA A 111 -5.50 -10.09 7.05
CA ALA A 111 -5.79 -8.66 7.09
C ALA A 111 -6.62 -8.27 5.85
N ALA A 112 -7.50 -7.29 6.02
CA ALA A 112 -8.31 -6.77 4.93
C ALA A 112 -8.32 -5.24 4.95
N ARG A 113 -8.30 -4.61 3.77
CA ARG A 113 -8.46 -3.17 3.61
C ARG A 113 -9.63 -2.87 2.67
N ALA A 114 -10.62 -2.17 3.17
CA ALA A 114 -11.65 -1.55 2.37
C ALA A 114 -11.25 -0.10 2.07
N GLN A 115 -11.42 0.35 0.82
CA GLN A 115 -11.06 1.70 0.40
C GLN A 115 -12.09 2.25 -0.58
N LEU A 116 -12.41 3.52 -0.41
CA LEU A 116 -13.08 4.37 -1.42
C LEU A 116 -12.08 5.38 -1.94
N GLY A 117 -12.11 5.63 -3.23
CA GLY A 117 -11.22 6.60 -3.88
C GLY A 117 -11.93 7.39 -4.97
N SER A 118 -11.40 8.56 -5.27
CA SER A 118 -11.86 9.38 -6.37
C SER A 118 -10.68 10.02 -7.10
N ILE A 119 -10.82 10.16 -8.41
CA ILE A 119 -9.92 10.94 -9.26
C ILE A 119 -10.75 12.10 -9.80
N ILE A 120 -10.34 13.32 -9.51
CA ILE A 120 -11.03 14.56 -9.85
C ILE A 120 -10.13 15.39 -10.77
N PRO A 121 -10.49 15.61 -12.04
CA PRO A 121 -9.75 16.51 -12.90
C PRO A 121 -9.90 17.96 -12.42
N LEU A 122 -8.79 18.62 -12.12
CA LEU A 122 -8.75 20.04 -11.80
C LEU A 122 -8.56 20.88 -13.08
N LYS A 123 -7.75 20.37 -14.00
CA LYS A 123 -7.44 20.92 -15.34
C LYS A 123 -7.07 19.75 -16.25
N PRO A 124 -6.98 19.92 -17.57
CA PRO A 124 -6.67 18.81 -18.49
C PRO A 124 -5.42 18.00 -18.14
N THR A 125 -4.45 18.61 -17.47
CA THR A 125 -3.19 17.94 -17.07
C THR A 125 -2.99 17.83 -15.56
N TRP A 126 -3.94 18.27 -14.74
CA TRP A 126 -3.88 18.20 -13.30
C TRP A 126 -5.03 17.38 -12.75
N LEU A 127 -4.70 16.39 -11.93
CA LEU A 127 -5.68 15.56 -11.26
C LEU A 127 -5.49 15.67 -9.75
N LEU A 128 -6.58 15.61 -9.02
CA LEU A 128 -6.63 15.40 -7.59
C LEU A 128 -7.11 13.98 -7.35
N GLU A 129 -6.37 13.21 -6.59
CA GLU A 129 -6.77 11.90 -6.12
C GLU A 129 -7.01 11.96 -4.62
N LEU A 130 -8.17 11.49 -4.18
CA LEU A 130 -8.56 11.39 -2.77
C LEU A 130 -8.92 9.96 -2.47
N SER A 131 -8.47 9.44 -1.34
CA SER A 131 -8.98 8.16 -0.86
C SER A 131 -9.10 8.10 0.66
N ALA A 132 -10.05 7.28 1.12
CA ALA A 132 -10.22 6.91 2.51
C ALA A 132 -10.28 5.39 2.61
N SER A 133 -9.61 4.82 3.59
CA SER A 133 -9.56 3.37 3.80
C SER A 133 -9.55 2.98 5.27
N ALA A 134 -9.97 1.75 5.52
CA ALA A 134 -9.89 1.11 6.82
C ALA A 134 -9.24 -0.27 6.67
N TRP A 135 -8.23 -0.55 7.49
CA TRP A 135 -7.61 -1.85 7.65
C TRP A 135 -8.23 -2.58 8.84
N PHE A 136 -8.53 -3.84 8.66
CA PHE A 136 -9.02 -4.77 9.66
C PHE A 136 -8.04 -5.93 9.77
N PHE A 137 -7.85 -6.44 10.96
CA PHE A 137 -6.88 -7.48 11.25
C PHE A 137 -7.55 -8.63 11.99
N GLY A 138 -7.25 -9.86 11.60
CA GLY A 138 -7.51 -11.03 12.41
C GLY A 138 -6.60 -11.06 13.63
N ASP A 139 -6.91 -11.93 14.57
CA ASP A 139 -6.05 -12.18 15.71
C ASP A 139 -4.83 -13.01 15.29
N ASP A 140 -3.76 -12.89 16.03
CA ASP A 140 -2.57 -13.74 15.92
C ASP A 140 -2.42 -14.44 17.28
N ASP A 141 -2.81 -15.70 17.32
CA ASP A 141 -2.85 -16.48 18.55
C ASP A 141 -1.46 -16.99 18.97
N ASP A 142 -0.54 -17.08 18.00
CA ASP A 142 0.83 -17.58 18.18
C ASP A 142 1.85 -16.45 18.32
N PHE A 143 1.42 -15.23 18.57
CA PHE A 143 2.32 -14.09 18.73
C PHE A 143 3.05 -14.14 20.08
N LEU A 144 4.39 -14.04 20.06
CA LEU A 144 5.18 -13.92 21.29
C LEU A 144 5.17 -12.47 21.81
N PRO A 145 4.84 -12.19 23.07
CA PRO A 145 4.67 -13.07 24.23
C PRO A 145 3.21 -13.48 24.53
N GLY A 146 2.33 -13.50 23.55
CA GLY A 146 0.94 -13.92 23.73
C GLY A 146 0.02 -13.36 22.66
N LYS A 147 -1.20 -13.83 22.56
CA LYS A 147 -2.19 -13.43 21.56
C LYS A 147 -2.18 -11.94 21.28
N ARG A 148 -2.07 -11.58 20.00
CA ARG A 148 -2.12 -10.19 19.50
C ARG A 148 -3.46 -9.90 18.84
N VAL A 149 -4.13 -8.90 19.35
CA VAL A 149 -5.36 -8.31 18.78
C VAL A 149 -5.06 -6.87 18.37
N GLN A 150 -5.55 -6.41 17.22
CA GLN A 150 -5.31 -5.05 16.74
C GLN A 150 -6.61 -4.39 16.28
N ASN A 151 -6.85 -3.19 16.79
CA ASN A 151 -7.94 -2.35 16.33
C ASN A 151 -7.74 -1.87 14.89
N PRO A 152 -8.79 -1.50 14.18
CA PRO A 152 -8.68 -0.97 12.81
C PRO A 152 -7.73 0.23 12.71
N ILE A 153 -7.03 0.32 11.57
CA ILE A 153 -6.27 1.51 11.15
C ILE A 153 -7.06 2.21 10.07
N PHE A 154 -7.33 3.49 10.27
CA PHE A 154 -7.94 4.35 9.27
C PHE A 154 -6.85 5.14 8.54
N ALA A 155 -7.00 5.29 7.22
CA ALA A 155 -6.08 6.08 6.43
C ALA A 155 -6.83 6.98 5.46
N GLY A 156 -6.30 8.19 5.29
CA GLY A 156 -6.70 9.14 4.26
C GLY A 156 -5.50 9.47 3.37
N GLN A 157 -5.72 9.60 2.06
CA GLN A 157 -4.70 10.01 1.12
C GLN A 157 -5.22 11.15 0.23
N PHE A 158 -4.31 12.03 -0.11
CA PHE A 158 -4.54 13.19 -0.96
C PHE A 158 -3.31 13.34 -1.87
N ASN A 159 -3.51 13.19 -3.19
CA ASN A 159 -2.42 13.27 -4.15
C ASN A 159 -2.76 14.32 -5.22
N ILE A 160 -1.81 15.22 -5.49
CA ILE A 160 -1.90 16.17 -6.61
C ILE A 160 -1.01 15.64 -7.73
N ILE A 161 -1.62 15.29 -8.85
CA ILE A 161 -0.94 14.65 -9.97
C ILE A 161 -0.84 15.65 -11.13
N LYS A 162 0.37 15.80 -11.66
CA LYS A 162 0.64 16.52 -12.93
C LYS A 162 0.97 15.51 -14.01
N ARG A 163 0.20 15.51 -15.10
CA ARG A 163 0.49 14.76 -16.32
C ARG A 163 1.28 15.67 -17.27
N PHE A 164 2.49 15.25 -17.67
CA PHE A 164 3.34 16.00 -18.59
C PHE A 164 3.08 15.59 -20.05
N ARG A 165 3.01 14.26 -20.29
CA ARG A 165 2.69 13.62 -21.56
C ARG A 165 2.16 12.21 -21.30
N PRO A 166 1.64 11.48 -22.31
CA PRO A 166 1.19 10.10 -22.11
C PRO A 166 2.26 9.23 -21.42
N GLY A 167 1.88 8.61 -20.29
CA GLY A 167 2.78 7.77 -19.47
C GLY A 167 3.77 8.52 -18.58
N PHE A 168 4.04 9.81 -18.81
CA PHE A 168 4.92 10.64 -17.98
C PHE A 168 4.11 11.56 -17.07
N TRP A 169 4.22 11.33 -15.77
CA TRP A 169 3.51 12.11 -14.76
C TRP A 169 4.26 12.11 -13.42
N GLY A 170 3.95 13.06 -12.58
CA GLY A 170 4.44 13.11 -11.21
C GLY A 170 3.35 13.54 -10.25
N SER A 171 3.52 13.23 -8.96
CA SER A 171 2.60 13.63 -7.90
C SER A 171 3.32 14.13 -6.65
N LEU A 172 2.56 14.94 -5.89
CA LEU A 172 2.82 15.20 -4.48
C LEU A 172 1.79 14.42 -3.68
N ASP A 173 2.27 13.66 -2.71
CA ASP A 173 1.51 12.63 -2.02
C ASP A 173 1.47 12.94 -0.52
N PHE A 174 0.25 12.94 0.05
CA PHE A 174 0.01 13.14 1.48
C PHE A 174 -0.79 11.96 2.00
N SER A 175 -0.36 11.40 3.13
CA SER A 175 -1.04 10.25 3.73
C SER A 175 -1.16 10.43 5.24
N PHE A 176 -2.36 10.26 5.75
CA PHE A 176 -2.67 10.27 7.17
C PHE A 176 -3.08 8.85 7.61
N PHE A 177 -2.58 8.43 8.78
CA PHE A 177 -2.91 7.14 9.40
C PHE A 177 -3.29 7.36 10.85
N GLY A 178 -4.37 6.71 11.28
CA GLY A 178 -4.84 6.78 12.66
C GLY A 178 -5.47 5.48 13.14
N GLY A 179 -5.33 5.16 14.44
CA GLY A 179 -5.87 3.94 15.03
C GLY A 179 -4.82 2.85 15.24
N GLY A 180 -5.22 1.58 15.12
CA GLY A 180 -4.33 0.43 15.17
C GLY A 180 -3.79 0.06 16.55
N ARG A 181 -4.43 0.51 17.65
CA ARG A 181 -4.05 0.11 19.01
C ARG A 181 -4.02 -1.39 19.15
N GLN A 182 -2.95 -1.91 19.74
CA GLN A 182 -2.77 -3.34 19.95
C GLN A 182 -3.03 -3.74 21.41
N THR A 183 -3.48 -4.99 21.55
CA THR A 183 -3.57 -5.71 22.81
C THR A 183 -2.75 -6.99 22.67
N ILE A 184 -1.80 -7.23 23.56
CA ILE A 184 -0.92 -8.39 23.55
C ILE A 184 -1.01 -9.10 24.89
N GLY A 185 -1.31 -10.40 24.91
CA GLY A 185 -1.47 -11.19 26.12
C GLY A 185 -2.51 -10.62 27.09
N GLY A 186 -3.55 -9.94 26.59
CA GLY A 186 -4.58 -9.28 27.38
C GLY A 186 -4.20 -7.86 27.85
N GLY A 187 -2.96 -7.43 27.69
CA GLY A 187 -2.49 -6.09 28.03
C GLY A 187 -2.65 -5.10 26.85
N ALA A 188 -3.42 -4.03 27.03
CA ALA A 188 -3.58 -2.99 26.01
C ALA A 188 -2.37 -2.07 25.95
N LEU A 189 -1.80 -1.87 24.76
CA LEU A 189 -0.67 -0.98 24.53
C LEU A 189 -1.12 0.47 24.30
N SER A 190 -0.21 1.42 24.53
CA SER A 190 -0.43 2.84 24.22
C SER A 190 0.17 3.23 22.87
N ASP A 191 -0.07 2.39 21.84
CA ASP A 191 0.56 2.45 20.54
C ASP A 191 -0.37 2.93 19.39
N THR A 192 -1.44 3.64 19.74
CA THR A 192 -2.37 4.22 18.78
C THR A 192 -1.63 5.14 17.81
N GLN A 193 -1.65 4.79 16.52
CA GLN A 193 -1.00 5.57 15.47
C GLN A 193 -1.73 6.90 15.24
N ARG A 194 -0.93 7.93 14.96
CA ARG A 194 -1.38 9.23 14.47
C ARG A 194 -0.26 9.84 13.65
N ASN A 195 -0.16 9.40 12.40
CA ASN A 195 0.99 9.63 11.57
C ASN A 195 0.59 10.40 10.30
N LEU A 196 1.43 11.33 9.88
CA LEU A 196 1.34 12.06 8.62
C LEU A 196 2.62 11.79 7.82
N LYS A 197 2.47 11.37 6.57
CA LYS A 197 3.56 11.20 5.62
C LYS A 197 3.36 12.15 4.45
N VAL A 198 4.46 12.68 3.95
CA VAL A 198 4.52 13.49 2.74
C VAL A 198 5.53 12.87 1.78
N GLY A 199 5.20 12.84 0.52
CA GLY A 199 6.05 12.22 -0.48
C GLY A 199 5.85 12.80 -1.87
N GLY A 200 6.53 12.19 -2.81
CA GLY A 200 6.38 12.48 -4.22
C GLY A 200 6.66 11.25 -5.06
N THR A 201 6.00 11.20 -6.20
CA THR A 201 6.15 10.11 -7.17
C THR A 201 6.44 10.68 -8.54
N LEU A 202 7.30 10.01 -9.30
CA LEU A 202 7.58 10.30 -10.70
C LEU A 202 7.52 9.01 -11.50
N VAL A 203 6.75 9.00 -12.59
CA VAL A 203 6.67 7.88 -13.54
C VAL A 203 7.20 8.32 -14.89
N ILE A 204 8.21 7.62 -15.37
CA ILE A 204 8.93 7.93 -16.61
C ILE A 204 8.74 6.74 -17.57
N PRO A 205 8.00 6.91 -18.67
CA PRO A 205 7.90 5.88 -19.69
C PRO A 205 9.19 5.86 -20.54
N PHE A 206 9.68 4.67 -20.80
CA PHE A 206 10.75 4.43 -21.78
C PHE A 206 10.35 3.23 -22.65
N LYS A 207 10.37 3.34 -23.96
CA LYS A 207 9.73 2.40 -24.87
C LYS A 207 8.18 2.35 -24.68
N ARG A 208 7.51 1.67 -25.63
CA ARG A 208 6.04 1.72 -25.75
C ARG A 208 5.27 1.11 -24.56
N ARG A 209 5.88 0.14 -23.86
CA ARG A 209 5.21 -0.69 -22.84
C ARG A 209 5.92 -0.71 -21.49
N HIS A 210 6.93 0.11 -21.33
CA HIS A 210 7.80 0.07 -20.15
C HIS A 210 7.79 1.41 -19.44
N ALA A 211 7.80 1.39 -18.14
CA ALA A 211 7.97 2.58 -17.30
C ALA A 211 8.79 2.28 -16.04
N ILE A 212 9.46 3.31 -15.56
CA ILE A 212 10.06 3.32 -14.23
C ILE A 212 9.25 4.27 -13.37
N LYS A 213 8.87 3.81 -12.18
CA LYS A 213 8.26 4.64 -11.14
C LYS A 213 9.27 4.81 -10.02
N ILE A 214 9.52 6.06 -9.63
CA ILE A 214 10.37 6.44 -8.52
C ILE A 214 9.48 7.16 -7.51
N GLY A 215 9.59 6.79 -6.26
CA GLY A 215 8.86 7.42 -5.16
C GLY A 215 9.76 7.67 -3.97
N TYR A 216 9.49 8.73 -3.25
CA TYR A 216 10.07 9.01 -1.95
C TYR A 216 8.98 9.51 -1.01
N ALA A 217 9.02 9.06 0.23
CA ALA A 217 8.12 9.54 1.28
C ALA A 217 8.86 9.59 2.62
N ASN A 218 8.52 10.61 3.41
CA ASN A 218 9.05 10.83 4.75
C ASN A 218 7.90 11.02 5.75
N GLY A 219 8.09 10.57 6.99
CA GLY A 219 7.19 10.84 8.10
C GLY A 219 7.38 12.26 8.61
N VAL A 220 6.37 13.12 8.48
CA VAL A 220 6.39 14.49 8.99
C VAL A 220 5.94 14.53 10.45
N VAL A 221 4.99 13.68 10.81
CA VAL A 221 4.51 13.48 12.16
C VAL A 221 4.38 11.99 12.40
N THR A 222 5.12 11.46 13.36
CA THR A 222 5.01 10.06 13.79
C THR A 222 4.81 10.00 15.29
N ARG A 223 3.60 9.66 15.73
CA ARG A 223 3.31 9.57 17.17
C ARG A 223 3.55 8.16 17.71
N TYR A 224 3.29 7.14 16.93
CA TYR A 224 3.63 5.74 17.19
C TYR A 224 3.85 5.01 15.88
N GLY A 225 4.74 4.03 15.88
CA GLY A 225 5.20 3.33 14.70
C GLY A 225 6.59 3.80 14.25
N SER A 226 7.06 3.27 13.15
CA SER A 226 8.39 3.62 12.64
C SER A 226 8.34 4.96 11.93
N ASP A 227 9.18 5.89 12.38
CA ASP A 227 9.60 7.02 11.59
C ASP A 227 10.65 6.52 10.60
N PHE A 228 10.34 6.54 9.32
CA PHE A 228 11.25 6.05 8.30
C PHE A 228 11.11 6.82 6.99
N ASP A 229 12.24 7.00 6.36
CA ASP A 229 12.33 7.38 4.97
C ASP A 229 12.03 6.15 4.11
N GLN A 230 11.17 6.32 3.12
CA GLN A 230 10.85 5.28 2.16
C GLN A 230 11.27 5.72 0.76
N PHE A 231 12.14 4.95 0.14
CA PHE A 231 12.46 5.06 -1.27
C PHE A 231 11.83 3.89 -2.03
N LEU A 232 11.15 4.20 -3.13
CA LEU A 232 10.51 3.21 -4.00
C LEU A 232 11.08 3.31 -5.41
N LEU A 233 11.51 2.19 -5.95
CA LEU A 233 11.84 2.03 -7.36
C LEU A 233 11.01 0.87 -7.92
N THR A 234 10.22 1.13 -8.96
CA THR A 234 9.39 0.10 -9.59
C THR A 234 9.64 0.09 -11.10
N TYR A 235 9.84 -1.08 -11.64
CA TYR A 235 9.81 -1.33 -13.07
C TYR A 235 8.44 -1.91 -13.47
N GLN A 236 7.80 -1.29 -14.44
CA GLN A 236 6.47 -1.65 -14.91
C GLN A 236 6.53 -2.07 -16.38
N VAL A 237 5.84 -3.17 -16.70
CA VAL A 237 5.67 -3.67 -18.06
C VAL A 237 4.19 -3.88 -18.33
N LEU A 238 3.70 -3.30 -19.42
CA LEU A 238 2.36 -3.57 -19.92
C LEU A 238 2.40 -4.83 -20.77
N LEU A 239 1.76 -5.89 -20.30
CA LEU A 239 1.54 -7.12 -21.06
C LEU A 239 0.38 -6.94 -22.05
N ASN A 240 0.27 -7.82 -23.03
CA ASN A 240 -0.81 -7.77 -24.04
C ASN A 240 -2.14 -8.22 -23.46
#